data_2e61c17374637e1dbec667842b0146f3
#
_entry.id   2e61c17374637e1dbec667842b0146f3
#
_cell.length_a   1.000
_cell.length_b   1.000
_cell.length_c   1.000
_cell.angle_alpha   90.00
_cell.angle_beta   90.00
_cell.angle_gamma   90.00
#
_symmetry.space_group_name_H-M   'P 1'
#
loop_
_entity.id
_entity.type
_entity.pdbx_description
1 polymer ?
#
loop_
_entity_poly.entity_id
_entity_poly.type
_entity_poly.pdbx_seq_one_letter_code
_entity_poly.pdbx_strand_id
1 'polypeptide(L)'
;MRHDHRPYWMHALWEQFENAWTRHFLEPHFESLGGHAKVVRPWNVEVFGPNVHAGQAIHIVSRKDQPVSFTVWSPSDAPGEIHIGDCCFFAGGIRILAAEKIVIGNAALLAKSVTITDSDWHGLYDRITARPPSAPVIIGDNVWIGAGAFVGKGVTIGDNAVIGARSIVTKDVPANTVVAGAPARPIRTLDPDGPFKTRLEMLGDAEGLDRFMKAAYRDQLKGNS
;
A
#
# COMPACT_ATOMS: atom_id res chain seq x y z
N MET A 1 22.16 -0.80 -21.64
CA MET A 1 21.04 -0.18 -20.89
C MET A 1 20.53 1.03 -21.66
N ARG A 2 19.21 1.24 -21.69
CA ARG A 2 18.68 2.46 -22.31
C ARG A 2 18.73 3.58 -21.29
N HIS A 3 19.51 4.63 -21.55
CA HIS A 3 19.51 5.84 -20.75
C HIS A 3 18.26 6.67 -21.05
N ASP A 4 17.66 7.26 -20.00
CA ASP A 4 16.60 8.25 -20.20
C ASP A 4 17.26 9.59 -20.55
N HIS A 5 17.18 9.96 -21.81
CA HIS A 5 17.78 11.21 -22.33
C HIS A 5 16.84 12.41 -22.25
N ARG A 6 15.65 12.26 -21.63
CA ARG A 6 14.71 13.36 -21.49
C ARG A 6 15.26 14.42 -20.53
N PRO A 7 15.26 15.71 -20.90
CA PRO A 7 15.70 16.77 -20.03
C PRO A 7 14.79 16.87 -18.78
N TYR A 8 15.35 17.32 -17.65
CA TYR A 8 14.65 17.40 -16.37
C TYR A 8 13.31 18.17 -16.43
N TRP A 9 13.22 19.23 -17.24
CA TRP A 9 11.99 20.00 -17.38
C TRP A 9 10.82 19.17 -17.92
N MET A 10 11.09 18.19 -18.78
CA MET A 10 10.04 17.26 -19.27
C MET A 10 9.51 16.39 -18.14
N HIS A 11 10.37 15.93 -17.23
CA HIS A 11 9.93 15.17 -16.06
C HIS A 11 9.11 16.04 -15.12
N ALA A 12 9.51 17.29 -14.88
CA ALA A 12 8.78 18.23 -14.05
C ALA A 12 7.37 18.52 -14.62
N LEU A 13 7.24 18.71 -15.92
CA LEU A 13 5.94 18.88 -16.58
C LEU A 13 5.08 17.62 -16.47
N TRP A 14 5.70 16.45 -16.64
CA TRP A 14 4.98 15.18 -16.50
C TRP A 14 4.48 14.98 -15.08
N GLU A 15 5.29 15.27 -14.07
CA GLU A 15 4.90 15.21 -12.67
C GLU A 15 3.75 16.19 -12.34
N GLN A 16 3.80 17.41 -12.88
CA GLN A 16 2.70 18.36 -12.73
C GLN A 16 1.41 17.84 -13.36
N PHE A 17 1.50 17.20 -14.53
CA PHE A 17 0.35 16.57 -15.18
C PHE A 17 -0.21 15.40 -14.34
N GLU A 18 0.64 14.51 -13.80
CA GLU A 18 0.22 13.41 -12.93
C GLU A 18 -0.45 13.94 -11.65
N ASN A 19 0.09 15.01 -11.07
CA ASN A 19 -0.48 15.65 -9.89
C ASN A 19 -1.84 16.31 -10.19
N ALA A 20 -1.97 16.99 -11.32
CA ALA A 20 -3.25 17.57 -11.74
C ALA A 20 -4.29 16.48 -12.03
N TRP A 21 -3.90 15.39 -12.70
CA TRP A 21 -4.76 14.24 -12.92
C TRP A 21 -5.22 13.59 -11.61
N THR A 22 -4.28 13.40 -10.67
CA THR A 22 -4.58 12.84 -9.35
C THR A 22 -5.64 13.65 -8.64
N ARG A 23 -5.46 14.98 -8.55
CA ARG A 23 -6.41 15.87 -7.86
C ARG A 23 -7.79 15.91 -8.52
N HIS A 24 -7.84 15.90 -9.86
CA HIS A 24 -9.08 16.11 -10.57
C HIS A 24 -9.87 14.81 -10.79
N PHE A 25 -9.19 13.70 -11.08
CA PHE A 25 -9.85 12.47 -11.49
C PHE A 25 -9.73 11.33 -10.47
N LEU A 26 -8.65 11.25 -9.68
CA LEU A 26 -8.46 10.15 -8.76
C LEU A 26 -8.92 10.49 -7.33
N GLU A 27 -8.53 11.65 -6.81
CA GLU A 27 -8.86 12.08 -5.44
C GLU A 27 -10.36 12.03 -5.13
N PRO A 28 -11.28 12.42 -6.05
CA PRO A 28 -12.72 12.35 -5.79
C PRO A 28 -13.28 10.93 -5.56
N HIS A 29 -12.51 9.88 -5.87
CA HIS A 29 -12.89 8.49 -5.58
C HIS A 29 -12.51 8.05 -4.16
N PHE A 30 -11.66 8.80 -3.46
CA PHE A 30 -11.38 8.59 -2.05
C PHE A 30 -12.40 9.37 -1.21
N GLU A 31 -12.81 8.81 -0.08
CA GLU A 31 -13.54 9.58 0.94
C GLU A 31 -12.65 10.68 1.54
N SER A 32 -11.36 10.36 1.72
CA SER A 32 -10.32 11.35 2.04
C SER A 32 -8.97 10.93 1.49
N LEU A 33 -8.26 11.87 0.87
CA LEU A 33 -6.87 11.72 0.44
C LEU A 33 -6.05 12.86 1.03
N GLY A 34 -5.11 12.53 1.93
CA GLY A 34 -4.26 13.51 2.60
C GLY A 34 -3.33 14.24 1.63
N GLY A 35 -2.85 15.41 2.08
CA GLY A 35 -1.95 16.24 1.29
C GLY A 35 -0.65 15.52 0.91
N HIS A 36 0.05 16.05 -0.10
CA HIS A 36 1.35 15.55 -0.59
C HIS A 36 1.32 14.11 -1.12
N ALA A 37 0.17 13.59 -1.48
CA ALA A 37 0.07 12.29 -2.15
C ALA A 37 0.82 12.33 -3.49
N LYS A 38 1.72 11.36 -3.72
CA LYS A 38 2.43 11.20 -4.98
C LYS A 38 1.96 9.94 -5.69
N VAL A 39 1.30 10.11 -6.82
CA VAL A 39 0.78 8.98 -7.60
C VAL A 39 1.41 8.98 -8.99
N VAL A 40 2.23 7.98 -9.27
CA VAL A 40 2.84 7.77 -10.59
C VAL A 40 1.86 7.01 -11.46
N ARG A 41 1.53 7.60 -12.62
CA ARG A 41 0.52 7.10 -13.58
C ARG A 41 -0.85 6.88 -12.93
N PRO A 42 -1.46 7.93 -12.37
CA PRO A 42 -2.69 7.83 -11.58
C PRO A 42 -3.87 7.19 -12.32
N TRP A 43 -3.87 7.20 -13.65
CA TRP A 43 -4.89 6.54 -14.48
C TRP A 43 -4.87 5.00 -14.45
N ASN A 44 -3.88 4.38 -13.76
CA ASN A 44 -3.85 2.95 -13.49
C ASN A 44 -4.09 2.66 -12.00
N VAL A 45 -4.63 3.60 -11.25
CA VAL A 45 -5.08 3.40 -9.87
C VAL A 45 -6.60 3.35 -9.89
N GLU A 46 -7.16 2.30 -9.30
CA GLU A 46 -8.59 2.06 -9.23
C GLU A 46 -9.04 2.17 -7.77
N VAL A 47 -10.04 2.99 -7.52
CA VAL A 47 -10.71 3.09 -6.23
C VAL A 47 -12.19 2.80 -6.49
N PHE A 48 -12.68 1.73 -5.91
CA PHE A 48 -14.07 1.29 -6.09
C PHE A 48 -14.76 1.12 -4.73
N GLY A 49 -15.97 1.65 -4.63
CA GLY A 49 -16.77 1.64 -3.41
C GLY A 49 -16.48 2.81 -2.48
N PRO A 50 -17.28 2.97 -1.43
CA PRO A 50 -17.18 4.07 -0.46
C PRO A 50 -16.08 3.81 0.60
N ASN A 51 -15.88 4.79 1.50
CA ASN A 51 -15.10 4.66 2.73
C ASN A 51 -13.63 4.23 2.50
N VAL A 52 -12.99 4.76 1.46
CA VAL A 52 -11.54 4.61 1.26
C VAL A 52 -10.85 5.87 1.74
N HIS A 53 -10.15 5.78 2.86
CA HIS A 53 -9.44 6.88 3.51
C HIS A 53 -7.96 6.69 3.39
N ALA A 54 -7.23 7.70 2.99
CA ALA A 54 -5.78 7.68 2.88
C ALA A 54 -5.15 8.93 3.52
N GLY A 55 -4.10 8.71 4.30
CA GLY A 55 -3.36 9.75 5.01
C GLY A 55 -2.47 10.59 4.11
N GLN A 56 -1.59 11.37 4.74
CA GLN A 56 -0.69 12.29 4.05
C GLN A 56 0.52 11.58 3.43
N ALA A 57 1.09 12.20 2.41
CA ALA A 57 2.34 11.78 1.77
C ALA A 57 2.38 10.30 1.34
N ILE A 58 1.22 9.74 0.99
CA ILE A 58 1.21 8.39 0.40
C ILE A 58 1.87 8.40 -0.97
N HIS A 59 2.57 7.33 -1.27
CA HIS A 59 3.25 7.17 -2.54
C HIS A 59 2.77 5.91 -3.25
N ILE A 60 2.13 6.07 -4.40
CA ILE A 60 1.62 4.97 -5.23
C ILE A 60 2.38 4.95 -6.54
N VAL A 61 2.93 3.79 -6.90
CA VAL A 61 3.59 3.57 -8.20
C VAL A 61 2.82 2.53 -8.98
N SER A 62 2.03 2.96 -9.94
CA SER A 62 1.22 2.06 -10.77
C SER A 62 1.77 1.93 -12.20
N ARG A 63 1.33 0.91 -12.91
CA ARG A 63 1.64 0.66 -14.32
C ARG A 63 0.44 0.00 -14.99
N LYS A 64 0.36 0.09 -16.32
CA LYS A 64 -0.73 -0.53 -17.10
C LYS A 64 -0.83 -2.06 -16.88
N ASP A 65 0.31 -2.73 -16.75
CA ASP A 65 0.43 -4.16 -16.47
C ASP A 65 0.40 -4.52 -14.97
N GLN A 66 0.39 -3.51 -14.11
CA GLN A 66 0.41 -3.63 -12.65
C GLN A 66 -0.42 -2.49 -12.03
N PRO A 67 -1.74 -2.47 -12.24
CA PRO A 67 -2.61 -1.48 -11.61
C PRO A 67 -2.61 -1.63 -10.09
N VAL A 68 -2.93 -0.57 -9.37
CA VAL A 68 -3.13 -0.60 -7.92
C VAL A 68 -4.62 -0.42 -7.68
N SER A 69 -5.23 -1.30 -6.90
CA SER A 69 -6.66 -1.23 -6.63
C SER A 69 -6.98 -1.23 -5.13
N PHE A 70 -7.89 -0.35 -4.76
CA PHE A 70 -8.54 -0.26 -3.47
C PHE A 70 -10.03 -0.51 -3.72
N THR A 71 -10.53 -1.65 -3.26
CA THR A 71 -11.89 -2.09 -3.56
C THR A 71 -12.65 -2.33 -2.27
N VAL A 72 -13.74 -1.60 -2.09
CA VAL A 72 -14.69 -1.84 -1.00
C VAL A 72 -15.94 -2.44 -1.61
N TRP A 73 -16.19 -3.70 -1.31
CA TRP A 73 -17.42 -4.36 -1.64
C TRP A 73 -18.34 -4.35 -0.42
N SER A 74 -19.56 -3.97 -0.66
CA SER A 74 -20.49 -3.87 0.43
C SER A 74 -21.87 -4.31 0.01
N PRO A 75 -22.50 -5.19 0.81
CA PRO A 75 -23.95 -5.22 0.84
C PRO A 75 -24.43 -3.84 1.31
N SER A 76 -25.49 -3.33 0.72
CA SER A 76 -25.98 -1.94 0.81
C SER A 76 -26.25 -1.42 2.23
N ASP A 77 -26.27 -2.27 3.24
CA ASP A 77 -26.65 -1.94 4.62
C ASP A 77 -25.47 -1.81 5.61
N ALA A 78 -24.25 -2.22 5.21
CA ALA A 78 -23.05 -2.10 6.03
C ALA A 78 -21.80 -2.03 5.12
N PRO A 79 -21.45 -0.84 4.60
CA PRO A 79 -20.28 -0.71 3.74
C PRO A 79 -18.99 -1.03 4.49
N GLY A 80 -18.12 -1.80 3.85
CA GLY A 80 -16.76 -1.99 4.31
C GLY A 80 -15.96 -0.69 4.29
N GLU A 81 -14.78 -0.72 4.85
CA GLU A 81 -13.89 0.45 4.90
C GLU A 81 -12.42 0.08 4.73
N ILE A 82 -11.66 0.99 4.13
CA ILE A 82 -10.20 0.93 4.02
C ILE A 82 -9.62 2.20 4.62
N HIS A 83 -8.77 2.05 5.63
CA HIS A 83 -8.03 3.14 6.24
C HIS A 83 -6.54 2.95 6.04
N ILE A 84 -5.88 3.95 5.50
CA ILE A 84 -4.44 3.97 5.21
C ILE A 84 -3.82 5.15 5.95
N GLY A 85 -2.81 4.89 6.76
CA GLY A 85 -2.05 5.90 7.48
C GLY A 85 -1.13 6.72 6.58
N ASP A 86 -0.33 7.56 7.22
CA ASP A 86 0.58 8.50 6.58
C ASP A 86 1.83 7.82 6.02
N CYS A 87 2.44 8.42 5.00
CA CYS A 87 3.71 8.02 4.42
C CYS A 87 3.79 6.58 3.89
N CYS A 88 2.66 5.95 3.62
CA CYS A 88 2.63 4.60 3.06
C CYS A 88 3.13 4.56 1.62
N PHE A 89 3.75 3.44 1.25
CA PHE A 89 4.23 3.18 -0.11
C PHE A 89 3.54 1.95 -0.71
N PHE A 90 2.99 2.13 -1.90
CA PHE A 90 2.31 1.08 -2.67
C PHE A 90 3.01 0.89 -4.02
N ALA A 91 3.66 -0.26 -4.21
CA ALA A 91 4.22 -0.62 -5.51
C ALA A 91 3.13 -1.15 -6.46
N GLY A 92 3.45 -1.35 -7.73
CA GLY A 92 2.50 -1.81 -8.74
C GLY A 92 1.91 -3.19 -8.47
N GLY A 93 0.66 -3.39 -8.90
CA GLY A 93 -0.05 -4.67 -8.80
C GLY A 93 -0.65 -4.97 -7.42
N ILE A 94 -0.67 -4.00 -6.52
CA ILE A 94 -1.28 -4.18 -5.19
C ILE A 94 -2.81 -4.20 -5.32
N ARG A 95 -3.42 -5.10 -4.55
CA ARG A 95 -4.87 -5.25 -4.45
C ARG A 95 -5.28 -5.27 -2.98
N ILE A 96 -6.11 -4.32 -2.58
CA ILE A 96 -6.71 -4.24 -1.25
C ILE A 96 -8.21 -4.37 -1.42
N LEU A 97 -8.79 -5.43 -0.85
CA LEU A 97 -10.19 -5.79 -1.03
C LEU A 97 -10.86 -5.90 0.34
N ALA A 98 -11.73 -4.97 0.65
CA ALA A 98 -12.46 -4.91 1.91
C ALA A 98 -13.96 -5.23 1.72
N ALA A 99 -14.46 -6.13 2.56
CA ALA A 99 -15.88 -6.38 2.76
C ALA A 99 -16.34 -5.83 4.11
N GLU A 100 -15.44 -5.73 5.08
CA GLU A 100 -15.70 -5.25 6.44
C GLU A 100 -14.74 -4.11 6.81
N LYS A 101 -13.47 -4.41 7.07
CA LYS A 101 -12.51 -3.41 7.49
C LYS A 101 -11.06 -3.81 7.23
N ILE A 102 -10.31 -2.93 6.57
CA ILE A 102 -8.86 -3.04 6.44
C ILE A 102 -8.22 -1.74 6.96
N VAL A 103 -7.33 -1.88 7.93
CA VAL A 103 -6.55 -0.77 8.48
C VAL A 103 -5.08 -1.01 8.20
N ILE A 104 -4.40 -0.02 7.64
CA ILE A 104 -2.96 0.00 7.40
C ILE A 104 -2.40 1.21 8.15
N GLY A 105 -1.51 0.98 9.09
CA GLY A 105 -0.83 2.00 9.87
C GLY A 105 0.11 2.87 9.05
N ASN A 106 0.84 3.74 9.74
CA ASN A 106 1.73 4.70 9.11
C ASN A 106 3.01 4.04 8.57
N ALA A 107 3.62 4.68 7.58
CA ALA A 107 4.91 4.27 7.00
C ALA A 107 4.98 2.83 6.47
N ALA A 108 3.83 2.19 6.22
CA ALA A 108 3.80 0.84 5.67
C ALA A 108 4.39 0.80 4.26
N LEU A 109 5.18 -0.25 3.98
CA LEU A 109 5.80 -0.51 2.68
C LEU A 109 5.19 -1.77 2.08
N LEU A 110 4.41 -1.62 1.02
CA LEU A 110 3.82 -2.73 0.28
C LEU A 110 4.54 -2.90 -1.06
N ALA A 111 5.24 -4.01 -1.21
CA ALA A 111 5.95 -4.33 -2.44
C ALA A 111 4.99 -4.81 -3.55
N LYS A 112 5.52 -5.06 -4.74
CA LYS A 112 4.71 -5.43 -5.91
C LYS A 112 3.80 -6.62 -5.67
N SER A 113 2.58 -6.54 -6.22
CA SER A 113 1.61 -7.65 -6.28
C SER A 113 1.21 -8.19 -4.91
N VAL A 114 1.26 -7.36 -3.86
CA VAL A 114 0.69 -7.71 -2.56
C VAL A 114 -0.82 -7.72 -2.67
N THR A 115 -1.46 -8.72 -2.05
CA THR A 115 -2.91 -8.80 -1.93
C THR A 115 -3.30 -8.85 -0.46
N ILE A 116 -4.22 -7.99 -0.06
CA ILE A 116 -4.81 -7.95 1.28
C ILE A 116 -6.32 -8.08 1.13
N THR A 117 -6.92 -9.00 1.87
CA THR A 117 -8.37 -9.18 1.87
C THR A 117 -8.88 -9.57 3.25
N ASP A 118 -10.01 -9.01 3.63
CA ASP A 118 -10.69 -9.29 4.90
C ASP A 118 -11.87 -10.28 4.75
N SER A 119 -12.02 -10.89 3.57
CA SER A 119 -13.14 -11.78 3.27
C SER A 119 -12.70 -12.99 2.45
N ASP A 120 -13.45 -14.09 2.62
CA ASP A 120 -13.35 -15.30 1.76
C ASP A 120 -14.12 -15.14 0.44
N TRP A 121 -14.97 -14.11 0.33
CA TRP A 121 -15.86 -13.81 -0.81
C TRP A 121 -16.95 -14.84 -1.09
N HIS A 122 -16.84 -16.03 -0.57
CA HIS A 122 -17.85 -17.11 -0.65
C HIS A 122 -17.85 -17.95 0.63
N GLY A 123 -19.01 -18.52 0.98
CA GLY A 123 -19.09 -19.51 2.04
C GLY A 123 -18.52 -20.86 1.59
N LEU A 124 -18.05 -21.67 2.52
CA LEU A 124 -17.54 -23.01 2.21
C LEU A 124 -18.65 -23.94 1.67
N TYR A 125 -19.86 -23.83 2.20
CA TYR A 125 -21.02 -24.66 1.83
C TYR A 125 -22.05 -23.85 1.03
N ASP A 126 -22.29 -22.60 1.41
CA ASP A 126 -23.15 -21.66 0.69
C ASP A 126 -22.31 -20.69 -0.13
N ARG A 127 -22.21 -20.94 -1.43
CA ARG A 127 -21.39 -20.13 -2.35
C ARG A 127 -22.14 -18.97 -3.01
N ILE A 128 -23.41 -18.84 -2.68
CA ILE A 128 -24.27 -17.77 -3.18
C ILE A 128 -24.64 -16.76 -2.07
N THR A 129 -24.06 -16.89 -0.90
CA THR A 129 -24.31 -15.96 0.22
C THR A 129 -23.95 -14.54 -0.17
N ALA A 130 -24.86 -13.62 0.14
CA ALA A 130 -24.62 -12.19 -0.04
C ALA A 130 -23.63 -11.61 0.99
N ARG A 131 -23.41 -12.32 2.09
CA ARG A 131 -22.49 -11.94 3.19
C ARG A 131 -21.46 -13.03 3.40
N PRO A 132 -20.34 -12.99 2.67
CA PRO A 132 -19.28 -13.97 2.85
C PRO A 132 -18.63 -13.80 4.24
N PRO A 133 -18.03 -14.88 4.79
CA PRO A 133 -17.27 -14.79 6.03
C PRO A 133 -16.16 -13.76 5.92
N SER A 134 -16.23 -12.69 6.71
CA SER A 134 -15.25 -11.61 6.79
C SER A 134 -14.75 -11.44 8.21
N ALA A 135 -13.59 -10.87 8.36
CA ALA A 135 -13.01 -10.44 9.63
C ALA A 135 -11.94 -9.37 9.37
N PRO A 136 -11.90 -8.29 10.17
CA PRO A 136 -10.99 -7.17 9.94
C PRO A 136 -9.53 -7.58 9.78
N VAL A 137 -8.81 -6.87 8.92
CA VAL A 137 -7.34 -6.96 8.80
C VAL A 137 -6.75 -5.68 9.35
N ILE A 138 -5.85 -5.81 10.33
CA ILE A 138 -5.18 -4.69 10.99
C ILE A 138 -3.68 -4.80 10.78
N ILE A 139 -3.08 -3.81 10.16
CA ILE A 139 -1.64 -3.73 9.91
C ILE A 139 -1.11 -2.51 10.66
N GLY A 140 -0.13 -2.72 11.51
CA GLY A 140 0.49 -1.68 12.34
C GLY A 140 1.40 -0.75 11.56
N ASP A 141 2.13 0.06 12.29
CA ASP A 141 3.05 1.06 11.76
C ASP A 141 4.36 0.41 11.27
N ASN A 142 4.97 1.02 10.25
CA ASN A 142 6.27 0.64 9.71
C ASN A 142 6.37 -0.85 9.29
N VAL A 143 5.26 -1.44 8.86
CA VAL A 143 5.23 -2.82 8.38
C VAL A 143 5.75 -2.89 6.95
N TRP A 144 6.62 -3.87 6.68
CA TRP A 144 7.09 -4.16 5.33
C TRP A 144 6.49 -5.46 4.81
N ILE A 145 5.69 -5.38 3.73
CA ILE A 145 5.10 -6.56 3.07
C ILE A 145 5.82 -6.83 1.75
N GLY A 146 6.50 -7.96 1.69
CA GLY A 146 7.28 -8.42 0.55
C GLY A 146 6.44 -8.74 -0.69
N ALA A 147 7.09 -8.72 -1.85
CA ALA A 147 6.43 -8.87 -3.15
C ALA A 147 5.63 -10.17 -3.26
N GLY A 148 4.40 -10.08 -3.78
CA GLY A 148 3.52 -11.23 -3.99
C GLY A 148 2.99 -11.88 -2.71
N ALA A 149 3.15 -11.25 -1.55
CA ALA A 149 2.57 -11.76 -0.31
C ALA A 149 1.04 -11.59 -0.32
N PHE A 150 0.39 -12.51 0.37
CA PHE A 150 -1.06 -12.51 0.60
C PHE A 150 -1.34 -12.38 2.11
N VAL A 151 -2.22 -11.48 2.48
CA VAL A 151 -2.72 -11.32 3.86
C VAL A 151 -4.21 -11.60 3.85
N GLY A 152 -4.62 -12.63 4.59
CA GLY A 152 -6.01 -13.07 4.68
C GLY A 152 -6.78 -12.39 5.80
N LYS A 153 -8.08 -12.63 5.82
CA LYS A 153 -9.02 -12.08 6.79
C LYS A 153 -8.65 -12.40 8.24
N GLY A 154 -9.01 -11.49 9.14
CA GLY A 154 -8.86 -11.65 10.59
C GLY A 154 -7.42 -11.58 11.09
N VAL A 155 -6.47 -11.17 10.24
CA VAL A 155 -5.05 -11.09 10.59
C VAL A 155 -4.71 -9.73 11.18
N THR A 156 -4.02 -9.73 12.32
CA THR A 156 -3.36 -8.56 12.88
C THR A 156 -1.84 -8.69 12.67
N ILE A 157 -1.23 -7.67 12.06
CA ILE A 157 0.22 -7.56 11.89
C ILE A 157 0.72 -6.41 12.75
N GLY A 158 1.56 -6.71 13.74
CA GLY A 158 2.10 -5.71 14.66
C GLY A 158 3.18 -4.83 14.03
N ASP A 159 3.49 -3.73 14.72
CA ASP A 159 4.43 -2.72 14.25
C ASP A 159 5.82 -3.29 13.93
N ASN A 160 6.49 -2.68 12.95
CA ASN A 160 7.82 -3.08 12.47
C ASN A 160 7.91 -4.52 11.95
N ALA A 161 6.79 -5.22 11.78
CA ALA A 161 6.83 -6.58 11.23
C ALA A 161 7.25 -6.59 9.76
N VAL A 162 7.89 -7.68 9.36
CA VAL A 162 8.32 -7.91 7.98
C VAL A 162 7.71 -9.21 7.47
N ILE A 163 6.98 -9.12 6.38
CA ILE A 163 6.40 -10.27 5.69
C ILE A 163 7.26 -10.59 4.48
N GLY A 164 7.85 -11.78 4.47
CA GLY A 164 8.68 -12.24 3.35
C GLY A 164 7.92 -12.30 2.03
N ALA A 165 8.63 -12.17 0.92
CA ALA A 165 8.03 -12.25 -0.40
C ALA A 165 7.29 -13.59 -0.61
N ARG A 166 6.12 -13.54 -1.31
CA ARG A 166 5.27 -14.71 -1.60
C ARG A 166 4.77 -15.47 -0.36
N SER A 167 4.78 -14.84 0.80
CA SER A 167 4.21 -15.44 2.02
C SER A 167 2.69 -15.41 1.99
N ILE A 168 2.06 -16.42 2.61
CA ILE A 168 0.63 -16.47 2.84
C ILE A 168 0.38 -16.33 4.33
N VAL A 169 -0.09 -15.14 4.75
CA VAL A 169 -0.34 -14.79 6.15
C VAL A 169 -1.79 -15.08 6.48
N THR A 170 -2.02 -16.06 7.35
CA THR A 170 -3.35 -16.49 7.80
C THR A 170 -3.49 -16.51 9.32
N LYS A 171 -2.49 -15.99 10.04
CA LYS A 171 -2.47 -15.85 11.49
C LYS A 171 -1.77 -14.55 11.85
N ASP A 172 -2.04 -14.05 13.03
CA ASP A 172 -1.42 -12.85 13.56
C ASP A 172 0.11 -12.93 13.55
N VAL A 173 0.72 -11.78 13.29
CA VAL A 173 2.16 -11.58 13.28
C VAL A 173 2.51 -10.60 14.40
N PRO A 174 3.27 -11.01 15.42
CA PRO A 174 3.68 -10.11 16.49
C PRO A 174 4.52 -8.94 15.96
N ALA A 175 4.52 -7.82 16.69
CA ALA A 175 5.41 -6.70 16.39
C ALA A 175 6.88 -7.16 16.34
N ASN A 176 7.71 -6.44 15.59
CA ASN A 176 9.15 -6.68 15.45
C ASN A 176 9.49 -8.13 15.00
N THR A 177 8.61 -8.75 14.22
CA THR A 177 8.79 -10.15 13.79
C THR A 177 8.89 -10.24 12.26
N VAL A 178 9.86 -11.03 11.80
CA VAL A 178 9.96 -11.41 10.38
C VAL A 178 9.30 -12.76 10.19
N VAL A 179 8.32 -12.83 9.31
CA VAL A 179 7.65 -14.09 8.95
C VAL A 179 7.84 -14.39 7.46
N ALA A 180 7.90 -15.67 7.10
CA ALA A 180 7.94 -16.08 5.70
C ALA A 180 7.30 -17.46 5.49
N GLY A 181 6.95 -17.78 4.23
CA GLY A 181 6.43 -19.08 3.80
C GLY A 181 4.93 -19.12 3.56
N ALA A 182 4.43 -20.27 3.16
CA ALA A 182 3.03 -20.55 2.87
C ALA A 182 2.60 -21.87 3.57
N PRO A 183 1.95 -21.81 4.73
CA PRO A 183 1.60 -20.63 5.50
C PRO A 183 2.81 -19.94 6.14
N ALA A 184 2.74 -18.63 6.34
CA ALA A 184 3.81 -17.84 6.96
C ALA A 184 4.12 -18.30 8.40
N ARG A 185 5.40 -18.35 8.73
CA ARG A 185 5.90 -18.70 10.08
C ARG A 185 6.99 -17.72 10.50
N PRO A 186 7.13 -17.43 11.79
CA PRO A 186 8.22 -16.62 12.30
C PRO A 186 9.58 -17.23 11.96
N ILE A 187 10.49 -16.41 11.42
CA ILE A 187 11.86 -16.81 11.10
C ILE A 187 12.91 -15.97 11.82
N ARG A 188 12.52 -14.78 12.33
CA ARG A 188 13.41 -13.88 13.05
C ARG A 188 12.60 -12.89 13.88
N THR A 189 13.15 -12.52 15.04
CA THR A 189 12.70 -11.36 15.83
C THR A 189 13.68 -10.21 15.58
N LEU A 190 13.15 -9.01 15.40
CA LEU A 190 13.92 -7.78 15.29
C LEU A 190 14.09 -7.20 16.70
N ASP A 191 15.19 -6.49 16.93
CA ASP A 191 15.39 -5.73 18.15
C ASP A 191 14.40 -4.56 18.19
N PRO A 192 13.51 -4.48 19.19
CA PRO A 192 12.54 -3.38 19.28
C PRO A 192 13.21 -2.01 19.48
N ASP A 193 14.41 -1.97 20.06
CA ASP A 193 15.21 -0.76 20.25
C ASP A 193 16.19 -0.52 19.09
N GLY A 194 16.05 -1.29 18.01
CA GLY A 194 16.89 -1.19 16.83
C GLY A 194 16.76 0.17 16.13
N PRO A 195 17.74 0.57 15.30
CA PRO A 195 17.78 1.88 14.66
C PRO A 195 16.81 1.94 13.47
N PHE A 196 15.52 1.82 13.74
CA PHE A 196 14.50 1.94 12.70
C PHE A 196 14.51 3.35 12.12
N LYS A 197 14.58 3.43 10.78
CA LYS A 197 14.31 4.64 10.03
C LYS A 197 13.02 4.45 9.27
N THR A 198 12.03 5.26 9.57
CA THR A 198 10.72 5.15 8.98
C THR A 198 10.47 6.22 7.93
N ARG A 199 9.49 6.00 7.07
CA ARG A 199 9.08 7.01 6.10
C ARG A 199 8.39 8.23 6.75
N LEU A 200 7.99 8.15 8.01
CA LEU A 200 7.45 9.29 8.77
C LEU A 200 8.49 10.43 8.93
N GLU A 201 9.78 10.09 8.93
CA GLU A 201 10.85 11.10 8.95
C GLU A 201 10.77 12.05 7.73
N MET A 202 10.09 11.63 6.67
CA MET A 202 9.87 12.46 5.48
C MET A 202 8.85 13.58 5.71
N LEU A 203 7.94 13.45 6.71
CA LEU A 203 6.97 14.49 7.06
C LEU A 203 7.58 15.63 7.88
N GLY A 204 8.66 15.35 8.61
CA GLY A 204 9.35 16.35 9.43
C GLY A 204 10.04 17.46 8.62
N ASP A 205 10.17 17.26 7.32
CA ASP A 205 10.80 18.19 6.40
C ASP A 205 10.16 18.08 5.01
N ALA A 206 9.23 19.01 4.71
CA ALA A 206 8.55 19.05 3.41
C ALA A 206 9.55 19.21 2.23
N GLU A 207 10.70 19.89 2.46
CA GLU A 207 11.81 19.90 1.51
C GLU A 207 12.57 18.58 1.48
N GLY A 208 12.57 17.82 2.60
CA GLY A 208 13.19 16.50 2.70
C GLY A 208 12.49 15.45 1.87
N LEU A 209 11.16 15.46 1.84
CA LEU A 209 10.38 14.58 0.97
C LEU A 209 10.72 14.84 -0.51
N ASP A 210 10.72 16.11 -0.92
CA ASP A 210 11.07 16.50 -2.29
C ASP A 210 12.55 16.18 -2.60
N ARG A 211 13.46 16.41 -1.66
CA ARG A 211 14.90 16.04 -1.78
C ARG A 211 15.08 14.53 -1.88
N PHE A 212 14.39 13.74 -1.04
CA PHE A 212 14.47 12.27 -1.10
C PHE A 212 13.97 11.74 -2.44
N MET A 213 12.85 12.25 -2.92
CA MET A 213 12.28 11.85 -4.21
C MET A 213 13.19 12.26 -5.37
N LYS A 214 13.78 13.46 -5.32
CA LYS A 214 14.77 13.93 -6.30
C LYS A 214 16.08 13.15 -6.22
N ALA A 215 16.55 12.78 -5.03
CA ALA A 215 17.77 11.98 -4.84
C ALA A 215 17.55 10.54 -5.34
N ALA A 216 16.48 9.87 -4.97
CA ALA A 216 16.14 8.54 -5.46
C ALA A 216 16.04 8.51 -7.00
N TYR A 217 15.52 9.57 -7.60
CA TYR A 217 15.48 9.72 -9.05
C TYR A 217 16.88 9.97 -9.66
N ARG A 218 17.72 10.82 -9.04
CA ARG A 218 19.10 11.06 -9.47
C ARG A 218 19.99 9.82 -9.39
N ASP A 219 19.80 9.01 -8.35
CA ASP A 219 20.57 7.77 -8.17
C ASP A 219 20.13 6.69 -9.17
N GLN A 220 18.84 6.64 -9.54
CA GLN A 220 18.39 5.82 -10.67
C GLN A 220 19.02 6.27 -12.00
N LEU A 221 19.28 7.56 -12.18
CA LEU A 221 19.97 8.09 -13.36
C LEU A 221 21.48 7.83 -13.31
N LYS A 222 22.12 7.86 -12.13
CA LYS A 222 23.58 7.65 -11.96
C LYS A 222 23.98 6.18 -11.89
N GLY A 223 23.15 5.32 -11.31
CA GLY A 223 23.39 3.87 -11.25
C GLY A 223 23.28 3.17 -12.60
N ASN A 224 23.11 3.94 -13.66
CA ASN A 224 23.09 3.53 -15.06
C ASN A 224 24.29 4.08 -15.86
N SER A 225 25.33 4.59 -15.21
CA SER A 225 26.60 5.01 -15.83
C SER A 225 27.67 3.95 -15.65
#